data_2f41ab677ad209dff08278906562e7dc
#
_entry.id   2f41ab677ad209dff08278906562e7dc
#
_cell.length_a   1.000
_cell.length_b   1.000
_cell.length_c   1.000
_cell.angle_alpha   90.00
_cell.angle_beta   90.00
_cell.angle_gamma   90.00
#
_symmetry.space_group_name_H-M   'P 1'
#
loop_
_entity.id
_entity.type
_entity.pdbx_description
1 polymer ?
#
loop_
_entity_poly.entity_id
_entity_poly.type
_entity_poly.pdbx_seq_one_letter_code
_entity_poly.pdbx_strand_id
1 'polypeptide(L)'
;TLQELGIDAIKLGYESVNKDSNGNRIIGEGSFVRNGVESYAAAFDLQYDNRITKDTGSHSINQTVLQGLLERGIVLPMLRGFGNAKDLQTVYAQDDQVLGRVQALTEASPATVYSQFEWLMADWSGLTALRSQAGLSITEPLSSAEKLWILEVFSGISQYRGVIEQDYAAHRNPYI
;
A
#
# COMPACT_ATOMS: atom_id res chain seq x y z
N THR A 1 -3.94 -27.77 3.98
CA THR A 1 -3.12 -28.54 4.96
C THR A 1 -1.80 -28.94 4.31
N LEU A 2 -0.77 -29.29 5.12
CA LEU A 2 0.49 -29.82 4.58
C LEU A 2 0.27 -31.07 3.75
N GLN A 3 -0.68 -31.88 4.15
CA GLN A 3 -1.06 -33.12 3.46
C GLN A 3 -1.65 -32.85 2.07
N GLU A 4 -2.44 -31.80 1.89
CA GLU A 4 -2.98 -31.36 0.58
C GLU A 4 -1.86 -30.89 -0.38
N LEU A 5 -0.75 -30.41 0.16
CA LEU A 5 0.44 -30.03 -0.57
C LEU A 5 1.39 -31.20 -0.85
N GLY A 6 1.01 -32.41 -0.41
CA GLY A 6 1.84 -33.63 -0.50
C GLY A 6 3.06 -33.60 0.41
N ILE A 7 3.05 -32.79 1.47
CA ILE A 7 4.15 -32.72 2.43
C ILE A 7 3.93 -33.77 3.51
N ASP A 8 4.78 -34.80 3.50
CA ASP A 8 4.71 -35.97 4.38
C ASP A 8 5.38 -35.72 5.71
N ALA A 9 6.51 -34.99 5.71
CA ALA A 9 7.26 -34.68 6.92
C ALA A 9 8.11 -33.41 6.73
N ILE A 10 8.31 -32.68 7.82
CA ILE A 10 9.28 -31.58 7.91
C ILE A 10 10.35 -32.00 8.91
N LYS A 11 11.62 -31.98 8.50
CA LYS A 11 12.73 -32.21 9.41
C LYS A 11 12.97 -30.96 10.26
N LEU A 12 12.79 -31.05 11.56
CA LEU A 12 12.92 -29.94 12.50
C LEU A 12 14.38 -29.50 12.74
N GLY A 13 15.36 -30.38 12.43
CA GLY A 13 16.78 -30.01 12.47
C GLY A 13 17.13 -29.15 11.26
N TYR A 14 17.72 -28.01 11.47
CA TYR A 14 18.28 -27.16 10.41
C TYR A 14 19.70 -26.74 10.77
N GLU A 15 20.50 -26.50 9.74
CA GLU A 15 21.84 -25.93 9.90
C GLU A 15 21.78 -24.43 9.76
N SER A 16 22.37 -23.73 10.74
CA SER A 16 22.53 -22.28 10.62
C SER A 16 23.63 -21.99 9.61
N VAL A 17 23.30 -21.22 8.59
CA VAL A 17 24.23 -20.86 7.51
C VAL A 17 24.23 -19.35 7.29
N ASN A 18 25.19 -18.87 6.51
CA ASN A 18 25.26 -17.47 6.10
C ASN A 18 25.70 -17.44 4.65
N LYS A 19 24.76 -17.65 3.74
CA LYS A 19 25.02 -17.70 2.27
C LYS A 19 24.26 -16.57 1.60
N ASP A 20 24.86 -15.95 0.60
CA ASP A 20 24.17 -15.01 -0.30
C ASP A 20 23.40 -15.78 -1.37
N SER A 21 22.20 -15.34 -1.66
CA SER A 21 21.39 -15.84 -2.75
C SER A 21 20.64 -14.67 -3.43
N ASN A 22 21.21 -14.15 -4.49
CA ASN A 22 20.63 -13.05 -5.27
C ASN A 22 20.30 -11.80 -4.42
N GLY A 23 21.20 -11.44 -3.52
CA GLY A 23 21.01 -10.29 -2.62
C GLY A 23 20.18 -10.57 -1.36
N ASN A 24 19.66 -11.79 -1.21
CA ASN A 24 19.04 -12.26 0.03
C ASN A 24 20.01 -13.17 0.78
N ARG A 25 19.92 -13.17 2.09
CA ARG A 25 20.78 -14.01 2.92
C ARG A 25 20.03 -15.28 3.35
N ILE A 26 20.59 -16.45 3.03
CA ILE A 26 20.13 -17.71 3.60
C ILE A 26 20.71 -17.84 4.99
N ILE A 27 19.85 -17.93 6.01
CA ILE A 27 20.22 -17.98 7.43
C ILE A 27 20.06 -19.39 8.02
N GLY A 28 19.35 -20.27 7.34
CA GLY A 28 19.17 -21.65 7.75
C GLY A 28 18.84 -22.56 6.59
N GLU A 29 19.33 -23.76 6.62
CA GLU A 29 19.05 -24.81 5.63
C GLU A 29 18.50 -26.05 6.32
N GLY A 30 17.52 -26.68 5.70
CA GLY A 30 16.87 -27.88 6.19
C GLY A 30 16.25 -28.68 5.06
N SER A 31 15.43 -29.66 5.40
CA SER A 31 14.72 -30.43 4.40
C SER A 31 13.30 -30.83 4.82
N PHE A 32 12.50 -31.18 3.87
CA PHE A 32 11.18 -31.77 4.04
C PHE A 32 10.97 -32.91 3.05
N VAL A 33 10.05 -33.81 3.35
CA VAL A 33 9.67 -34.90 2.45
C VAL A 33 8.36 -34.56 1.78
N ARG A 34 8.35 -34.62 0.45
CA ARG A 34 7.14 -34.38 -0.35
C ARG A 34 6.94 -35.56 -1.31
N ASN A 35 5.79 -36.22 -1.19
CA ASN A 35 5.45 -37.41 -1.96
C ASN A 35 6.58 -38.48 -1.89
N GLY A 36 7.12 -38.69 -0.71
CA GLY A 36 8.20 -39.65 -0.46
C GLY A 36 9.59 -39.20 -0.93
N VAL A 37 9.72 -37.98 -1.49
CA VAL A 37 11.02 -37.43 -1.97
C VAL A 37 11.49 -36.34 -1.02
N GLU A 38 12.76 -36.45 -0.59
CA GLU A 38 13.38 -35.38 0.21
C GLU A 38 13.64 -34.15 -0.66
N SER A 39 13.21 -33.00 -0.15
CA SER A 39 13.31 -31.71 -0.80
C SER A 39 13.99 -30.70 0.12
N TYR A 40 14.70 -29.75 -0.47
CA TYR A 40 15.42 -28.71 0.22
C TYR A 40 14.47 -27.62 0.76
N ALA A 41 14.75 -27.14 1.96
CA ALA A 41 14.10 -25.98 2.57
C ALA A 41 15.16 -24.98 3.02
N ALA A 42 14.88 -23.70 2.87
CA ALA A 42 15.78 -22.66 3.35
C ALA A 42 14.99 -21.54 4.06
N ALA A 43 15.57 -21.01 5.11
CA ALA A 43 15.13 -19.79 5.74
C ALA A 43 15.92 -18.62 5.19
N PHE A 44 15.21 -17.59 4.71
CA PHE A 44 15.81 -16.39 4.12
C PHE A 44 15.66 -15.21 5.07
N ASP A 45 16.74 -14.47 5.23
CA ASP A 45 16.68 -13.06 5.64
C ASP A 45 16.58 -12.23 4.36
N LEU A 46 15.33 -11.86 4.04
CA LEU A 46 15.06 -11.12 2.82
C LEU A 46 15.60 -9.71 2.98
N GLN A 47 16.61 -9.39 2.18
CA GLN A 47 17.08 -8.02 2.05
C GLN A 47 16.00 -7.23 1.31
N TYR A 48 15.29 -6.39 2.04
CA TYR A 48 14.32 -5.49 1.44
C TYR A 48 15.06 -4.47 0.58
N ASP A 49 14.91 -4.60 -0.74
CA ASP A 49 15.43 -3.60 -1.67
C ASP A 49 14.48 -2.40 -1.70
N ASN A 50 14.81 -1.38 -0.91
CA ASN A 50 14.04 -0.14 -0.86
C ASN A 50 14.20 0.74 -2.10
N ARG A 51 14.92 0.26 -3.13
CA ARG A 51 15.05 0.99 -4.40
C ARG A 51 13.74 1.04 -5.18
N ILE A 52 12.81 0.13 -4.92
CA ILE A 52 11.49 0.07 -5.57
C ILE A 52 10.46 0.87 -4.77
N THR A 53 10.59 0.91 -3.44
CA THR A 53 9.72 1.70 -2.56
C THR A 53 10.59 2.62 -1.71
N LYS A 54 10.69 3.88 -2.10
CA LYS A 54 11.38 4.87 -1.29
C LYS A 54 10.44 5.35 -0.20
N ASP A 55 10.68 4.90 1.03
CA ASP A 55 10.04 5.49 2.20
C ASP A 55 10.62 6.91 2.40
N THR A 56 9.88 7.91 1.97
CA THR A 56 10.31 9.33 2.01
C THR A 56 9.81 10.07 3.24
N GLY A 57 9.05 9.40 4.11
CA GLY A 57 8.43 10.05 5.27
C GLY A 57 8.73 9.38 6.60
N SER A 58 8.77 10.18 7.66
CA SER A 58 8.64 9.68 9.02
C SER A 58 7.21 9.21 9.22
N HIS A 59 6.99 7.89 9.16
CA HIS A 59 5.69 7.27 9.39
C HIS A 59 5.39 7.09 10.88
N SER A 60 5.91 7.98 11.72
CA SER A 60 5.43 8.03 13.10
C SER A 60 4.01 8.54 13.11
N ILE A 61 3.10 7.78 13.70
CA ILE A 61 1.73 8.24 13.95
C ILE A 61 1.82 9.60 14.66
N ASN A 62 1.28 10.63 14.02
CA ASN A 62 1.24 11.94 14.64
C ASN A 62 0.31 11.89 15.85
N GLN A 63 0.88 11.91 17.06
CA GLN A 63 0.13 11.79 18.32
C GLN A 63 -0.93 12.89 18.45
N THR A 64 -0.66 14.08 17.95
CA THR A 64 -1.63 15.19 17.94
C THR A 64 -2.84 14.88 17.08
N VAL A 65 -2.61 14.29 15.88
CA VAL A 65 -3.69 13.84 14.98
C VAL A 65 -4.51 12.75 15.65
N LEU A 66 -3.84 11.75 16.23
CA LEU A 66 -4.51 10.65 16.92
C LEU A 66 -5.36 11.16 18.08
N GLN A 67 -4.82 12.05 18.91
CA GLN A 67 -5.54 12.65 20.02
C GLN A 67 -6.78 13.43 19.52
N GLY A 68 -6.65 14.23 18.48
CA GLY A 68 -7.78 14.97 17.89
C GLY A 68 -8.89 14.06 17.33
N LEU A 69 -8.56 12.89 16.81
CA LEU A 69 -9.54 11.89 16.37
C LEU A 69 -10.26 11.25 17.57
N LEU A 70 -9.51 10.89 18.61
CA LEU A 70 -10.08 10.31 19.83
C LEU A 70 -11.01 11.28 20.55
N GLU A 71 -10.65 12.56 20.63
CA GLU A 71 -11.50 13.61 21.19
C GLU A 71 -12.81 13.81 20.41
N ARG A 72 -12.79 13.55 19.11
CA ARG A 72 -13.99 13.52 18.23
C ARG A 72 -14.74 12.19 18.32
N GLY A 73 -14.29 11.21 19.10
CA GLY A 73 -14.89 9.87 19.21
C GLY A 73 -14.70 9.03 17.93
N ILE A 74 -13.72 9.35 17.09
CA ILE A 74 -13.48 8.67 15.82
C ILE A 74 -12.51 7.52 16.06
N VAL A 75 -13.00 6.28 15.90
CA VAL A 75 -12.20 5.05 15.97
C VAL A 75 -12.30 4.36 14.61
N LEU A 76 -11.30 4.58 13.77
CA LEU A 76 -11.24 4.05 12.42
C LEU A 76 -9.90 3.32 12.18
N PRO A 77 -9.82 2.47 11.13
CA PRO A 77 -8.57 1.79 10.78
C PRO A 77 -7.41 2.76 10.62
N MET A 78 -6.30 2.45 11.27
CA MET A 78 -5.05 3.18 11.12
C MET A 78 -4.15 2.38 10.19
N LEU A 79 -3.92 2.91 8.99
CA LEU A 79 -3.05 2.31 7.99
C LEU A 79 -1.84 3.21 7.79
N ARG A 80 -0.68 2.59 7.85
CA ARG A 80 0.58 3.28 7.59
C ARG A 80 0.70 3.62 6.12
N GLY A 81 1.17 4.82 5.80
CA GLY A 81 1.49 5.23 4.45
C GLY A 81 2.76 4.55 3.93
N PHE A 82 2.94 4.56 2.63
CA PHE A 82 4.12 4.07 1.93
C PHE A 82 4.54 5.06 0.85
N GLY A 83 5.84 5.07 0.54
CA GLY A 83 6.39 5.97 -0.47
C GLY A 83 6.15 7.43 -0.11
N ASN A 84 5.39 8.12 -0.93
CA ASN A 84 4.99 9.52 -0.72
C ASN A 84 3.59 9.66 -0.08
N ALA A 85 2.88 8.56 0.15
CA ALA A 85 1.58 8.58 0.81
C ALA A 85 1.75 8.80 2.31
N LYS A 86 0.97 9.73 2.87
CA LYS A 86 0.88 9.93 4.33
C LYS A 86 0.14 8.77 4.98
N ASP A 87 0.27 8.61 6.30
CA ASP A 87 -0.57 7.69 7.04
C ASP A 87 -2.05 8.03 6.84
N LEU A 88 -2.90 7.01 6.62
CA LEU A 88 -4.31 7.20 6.27
C LEU A 88 -5.03 8.05 7.32
N GLN A 89 -4.75 7.83 8.62
CA GLN A 89 -5.31 8.63 9.70
C GLN A 89 -4.95 10.12 9.62
N THR A 90 -3.77 10.45 9.11
CA THR A 90 -3.37 11.84 8.87
C THR A 90 -4.18 12.47 7.73
N VAL A 91 -4.51 11.69 6.71
CA VAL A 91 -5.30 12.15 5.57
C VAL A 91 -6.74 12.39 6.00
N TYR A 92 -7.42 11.40 6.57
CA TYR A 92 -8.83 11.57 6.95
C TYR A 92 -9.06 12.52 8.15
N ALA A 93 -8.03 12.80 8.94
CA ALA A 93 -8.13 13.83 9.98
C ALA A 93 -8.12 15.26 9.41
N GLN A 94 -7.64 15.44 8.19
CA GLN A 94 -7.52 16.72 7.49
C GLN A 94 -8.54 16.89 6.36
N ASP A 95 -9.24 15.82 5.99
CA ASP A 95 -10.18 15.80 4.85
C ASP A 95 -11.45 15.02 5.24
N ASP A 96 -12.55 15.76 5.41
CA ASP A 96 -13.84 15.19 5.81
C ASP A 96 -14.44 14.28 4.71
N GLN A 97 -14.09 14.45 3.44
CA GLN A 97 -14.52 13.56 2.37
C GLN A 97 -13.86 12.18 2.52
N VAL A 98 -12.54 12.17 2.76
CA VAL A 98 -11.80 10.93 3.02
C VAL A 98 -12.31 10.28 4.31
N LEU A 99 -12.53 11.07 5.36
CA LEU A 99 -13.12 10.58 6.61
C LEU A 99 -14.45 9.87 6.38
N GLY A 100 -15.37 10.53 5.68
CA GLY A 100 -16.70 9.95 5.37
C GLY A 100 -16.60 8.66 4.55
N ARG A 101 -15.67 8.57 3.58
CA ARG A 101 -15.45 7.35 2.82
C ARG A 101 -14.90 6.22 3.69
N VAL A 102 -13.90 6.50 4.53
CA VAL A 102 -13.34 5.48 5.44
C VAL A 102 -14.41 4.98 6.41
N GLN A 103 -15.23 5.86 6.97
CA GLN A 103 -16.36 5.49 7.83
C GLN A 103 -17.35 4.57 7.10
N ALA A 104 -17.77 4.96 5.90
CA ALA A 104 -18.69 4.16 5.09
C ALA A 104 -18.14 2.76 4.75
N LEU A 105 -16.82 2.66 4.51
CA LEU A 105 -16.18 1.39 4.20
C LEU A 105 -16.04 0.46 5.40
N THR A 106 -15.95 0.97 6.62
CA THR A 106 -15.88 0.13 7.83
C THR A 106 -17.18 -0.61 8.13
N GLU A 107 -18.31 -0.08 7.63
CA GLU A 107 -19.65 -0.67 7.80
C GLU A 107 -20.11 -1.42 6.56
N ALA A 108 -19.32 -1.40 5.48
CA ALA A 108 -19.70 -1.94 4.19
C ALA A 108 -19.46 -3.46 4.08
N SER A 109 -20.19 -4.11 3.17
CA SER A 109 -19.91 -5.50 2.80
C SER A 109 -18.53 -5.64 2.12
N PRO A 110 -17.88 -6.81 2.17
CA PRO A 110 -16.61 -7.03 1.47
C PRO A 110 -16.66 -6.71 -0.03
N ALA A 111 -17.79 -6.99 -0.69
CA ALA A 111 -17.99 -6.68 -2.11
C ALA A 111 -18.00 -5.17 -2.34
N THR A 112 -18.64 -4.40 -1.46
CA THR A 112 -18.66 -2.93 -1.52
C THR A 112 -17.26 -2.35 -1.26
N VAL A 113 -16.55 -2.88 -0.25
CA VAL A 113 -15.16 -2.47 0.03
C VAL A 113 -14.30 -2.68 -1.20
N TYR A 114 -14.38 -3.85 -1.84
CA TYR A 114 -13.60 -4.15 -3.03
C TYR A 114 -13.92 -3.19 -4.20
N SER A 115 -15.19 -2.89 -4.45
CA SER A 115 -15.60 -1.98 -5.52
C SER A 115 -15.21 -0.52 -5.27
N GLN A 116 -15.08 -0.11 -3.99
CA GLN A 116 -14.74 1.26 -3.60
C GLN A 116 -13.26 1.45 -3.30
N PHE A 117 -12.48 0.37 -3.32
CA PHE A 117 -11.06 0.42 -2.94
C PHE A 117 -10.23 1.35 -3.82
N GLU A 118 -10.51 1.37 -5.12
CA GLU A 118 -9.83 2.24 -6.07
C GLU A 118 -10.01 3.72 -5.71
N TRP A 119 -11.21 4.10 -5.30
CA TRP A 119 -11.52 5.46 -4.87
C TRP A 119 -10.90 5.81 -3.52
N LEU A 120 -10.83 4.85 -2.59
CA LEU A 120 -10.08 5.04 -1.34
C LEU A 120 -8.60 5.30 -1.63
N MET A 121 -8.00 4.57 -2.55
CA MET A 121 -6.61 4.79 -2.94
C MET A 121 -6.41 6.14 -3.63
N ALA A 122 -7.37 6.59 -4.45
CA ALA A 122 -7.38 7.91 -5.07
C ALA A 122 -7.46 9.04 -4.02
N ASP A 123 -8.35 8.91 -3.05
CA ASP A 123 -8.47 9.85 -1.94
C ASP A 123 -7.17 9.89 -1.11
N TRP A 124 -6.69 8.72 -0.70
CA TRP A 124 -5.50 8.59 0.13
C TRP A 124 -4.23 9.12 -0.54
N SER A 125 -4.10 8.93 -1.85
CA SER A 125 -2.98 9.49 -2.62
C SER A 125 -3.08 11.00 -2.85
N GLY A 126 -4.24 11.61 -2.63
CA GLY A 126 -4.54 13.01 -2.92
C GLY A 126 -4.99 13.28 -4.36
N LEU A 127 -5.22 12.25 -5.16
CA LEU A 127 -5.64 12.40 -6.55
C LEU A 127 -7.02 13.05 -6.68
N THR A 128 -7.98 12.69 -5.82
CA THR A 128 -9.33 13.29 -5.83
C THR A 128 -9.30 14.79 -5.55
N ALA A 129 -8.41 15.24 -4.67
CA ALA A 129 -8.20 16.66 -4.42
C ALA A 129 -7.63 17.37 -5.67
N LEU A 130 -6.70 16.76 -6.40
CA LEU A 130 -6.18 17.30 -7.65
C LEU A 130 -7.27 17.36 -8.73
N ARG A 131 -8.09 16.31 -8.89
CA ARG A 131 -9.22 16.28 -9.82
C ARG A 131 -10.20 17.43 -9.53
N SER A 132 -10.57 17.58 -8.27
CA SER A 132 -11.48 18.66 -7.83
C SER A 132 -10.91 20.04 -8.16
N GLN A 133 -9.63 20.27 -7.89
CA GLN A 133 -8.96 21.53 -8.23
C GLN A 133 -8.90 21.78 -9.75
N ALA A 134 -8.82 20.73 -10.57
CA ALA A 134 -8.84 20.79 -12.02
C ALA A 134 -10.27 20.91 -12.59
N GLY A 135 -11.32 20.90 -11.76
CA GLY A 135 -12.71 20.92 -12.21
C GLY A 135 -13.16 19.60 -12.85
N LEU A 136 -12.40 18.51 -12.63
CA LEU A 136 -12.75 17.19 -13.16
C LEU A 136 -13.72 16.47 -12.22
N SER A 137 -14.58 15.65 -12.81
CA SER A 137 -15.53 14.83 -12.05
C SER A 137 -14.81 13.81 -11.17
N ILE A 138 -15.22 13.72 -9.90
CA ILE A 138 -14.72 12.73 -8.96
C ILE A 138 -15.48 11.38 -9.06
N THR A 139 -16.48 11.29 -9.94
CA THR A 139 -17.30 10.09 -10.14
C THR A 139 -16.99 9.34 -11.42
N GLU A 140 -16.25 9.96 -12.35
CA GLU A 140 -15.80 9.29 -13.57
C GLU A 140 -14.70 8.29 -13.27
N PRO A 141 -14.67 7.13 -13.95
CA PRO A 141 -13.63 6.13 -13.76
C PRO A 141 -12.22 6.73 -13.90
N LEU A 142 -11.30 6.23 -13.08
CA LEU A 142 -9.91 6.65 -13.15
C LEU A 142 -9.26 6.19 -14.46
N SER A 143 -8.60 7.11 -15.14
CA SER A 143 -7.77 6.80 -16.31
C SER A 143 -6.54 5.95 -15.94
N SER A 144 -5.93 5.33 -16.94
CA SER A 144 -4.70 4.56 -16.74
C SER A 144 -3.55 5.42 -16.19
N ALA A 145 -3.47 6.68 -16.62
CA ALA A 145 -2.47 7.62 -16.11
C ALA A 145 -2.68 7.95 -14.63
N GLU A 146 -3.92 8.16 -14.21
CA GLU A 146 -4.27 8.39 -12.81
C GLU A 146 -3.99 7.19 -11.92
N LYS A 147 -4.26 5.97 -12.41
CA LYS A 147 -3.91 4.73 -11.71
C LYS A 147 -2.40 4.58 -11.54
N LEU A 148 -1.62 4.90 -12.57
CA LEU A 148 -0.16 4.93 -12.47
C LEU A 148 0.32 5.99 -11.48
N TRP A 149 -0.28 7.17 -11.47
CA TRP A 149 0.05 8.21 -10.50
C TRP A 149 -0.19 7.76 -9.04
N ILE A 150 -1.31 7.08 -8.78
CA ILE A 150 -1.57 6.48 -7.46
C ILE A 150 -0.45 5.49 -7.09
N LEU A 151 -0.11 4.58 -7.99
CA LEU A 151 0.97 3.61 -7.77
C LEU A 151 2.31 4.29 -7.49
N GLU A 152 2.62 5.37 -8.17
CA GLU A 152 3.83 6.15 -7.93
C GLU A 152 3.85 6.82 -6.55
N VAL A 153 2.72 7.35 -6.10
CA VAL A 153 2.62 7.93 -4.76
C VAL A 153 2.96 6.89 -3.71
N PHE A 154 2.38 5.70 -3.82
CA PHE A 154 2.62 4.61 -2.85
C PHE A 154 3.97 3.91 -3.03
N SER A 155 4.58 3.94 -4.20
CA SER A 155 5.92 3.40 -4.41
C SER A 155 7.06 4.38 -4.10
N GLY A 156 6.75 5.68 -3.94
CA GLY A 156 7.74 6.73 -3.75
C GLY A 156 8.52 7.11 -5.01
N ILE A 157 8.07 6.64 -6.18
CA ILE A 157 8.59 7.00 -7.50
C ILE A 157 7.77 8.18 -8.01
N SER A 158 8.32 9.05 -8.83
CA SER A 158 7.61 10.24 -9.34
C SER A 158 7.87 10.47 -10.84
N GLN A 159 7.65 9.44 -11.64
CA GLN A 159 7.97 9.43 -13.06
C GLN A 159 6.84 10.05 -13.93
N TYR A 160 5.57 9.78 -13.58
CA TYR A 160 4.38 10.25 -14.31
C TYR A 160 3.65 11.43 -13.63
N ARG A 161 3.97 11.71 -12.40
CA ARG A 161 3.34 12.79 -11.62
C ARG A 161 3.36 14.12 -12.35
N GLY A 162 4.49 14.48 -12.96
CA GLY A 162 4.62 15.71 -13.71
C GLY A 162 3.71 15.77 -14.95
N VAL A 163 3.45 14.64 -15.61
CA VAL A 163 2.57 14.56 -16.79
C VAL A 163 1.13 14.85 -16.39
N ILE A 164 0.64 14.24 -15.32
CA ILE A 164 -0.74 14.47 -14.84
C ILE A 164 -0.91 15.88 -14.28
N GLU A 165 0.07 16.38 -13.54
CA GLU A 165 0.02 17.76 -13.03
C GLU A 165 -0.03 18.78 -14.16
N GLN A 166 0.69 18.56 -15.27
CA GLN A 166 0.64 19.39 -16.45
C GLN A 166 -0.72 19.31 -17.17
N ASP A 167 -1.26 18.11 -17.33
CA ASP A 167 -2.56 17.88 -17.94
C ASP A 167 -3.68 18.56 -17.14
N TYR A 168 -3.66 18.41 -15.82
CA TYR A 168 -4.62 19.08 -14.94
C TYR A 168 -4.45 20.60 -14.90
N ALA A 169 -3.23 21.10 -15.02
CA ALA A 169 -2.99 22.54 -15.16
C ALA A 169 -3.56 23.10 -16.47
N ALA A 170 -3.48 22.35 -17.57
CA ALA A 170 -4.08 22.71 -18.85
C ALA A 170 -5.62 22.76 -18.76
N HIS A 171 -6.26 21.84 -18.04
CA HIS A 171 -7.71 21.87 -17.82
C HIS A 171 -8.18 23.07 -16.97
N ARG A 172 -7.31 23.57 -16.07
CA ARG A 172 -7.62 24.77 -15.27
C ARG A 172 -7.52 26.08 -16.05
N ASN A 173 -6.88 26.06 -17.20
CA ASN A 173 -6.69 27.28 -18.03
C ASN A 173 -7.33 27.07 -19.40
N PRO A 174 -8.66 27.36 -19.55
CA PRO A 174 -9.39 27.19 -20.81
C PRO A 174 -8.93 28.12 -21.94
N TYR A 175 -7.91 28.97 -21.73
CA TYR A 175 -7.38 29.93 -22.69
C TYR A 175 -5.97 29.57 -23.23
N ILE A 176 -5.47 28.35 -23.00
CA ILE A 176 -4.21 27.86 -23.59
C ILE A 176 -4.51 26.82 -24.68
#